data_d689f7bf3f8587e2b7e24fc4143eea3b
#
_entry.id   d689f7bf3f8587e2b7e24fc4143eea3b
#
_cell.length_a   1.000
_cell.length_b   1.000
_cell.length_c   1.000
_cell.angle_alpha   90.00
_cell.angle_beta   90.00
_cell.angle_gamma   90.00
#
_symmetry.space_group_name_H-M   'P 1'
#
loop_
_entity.id
_entity.type
_entity.pdbx_description
1 polymer ?
#
loop_
_entity_poly.entity_id
_entity_poly.type
_entity_poly.pdbx_seq_one_letter_code
_entity_poly.pdbx_strand_id
1 'polypeptide(L)'
;MPANGEKKGEVLVSYTTEPFTLAPWEKFSNFHTNYWECYKIARLFSVRGYAVDIINWNNHKFIPNKKYKICIDTQNNLEHLFSFLPKDCKKVMHIVTSYGDFQNNAEMVRLSELKKRRGIVLLPQRQMLPTKNLDYVDFLEGFGNKSVHSTYGRFGKSIFPIPISAVKLFDFPENKNFKISRTKFLWFGGGGAILKGLDLVLEAFAKTPQLELHVCGPIAAEKDFVEAYKKELYETPNIHTHGRINVASNLFNEIANKCGALIYPAFSEGTSGAVVQAMHAGLIPIITHATGIQEDAGYIPLENPTLESIKEATLKFSNMPEEKISELSKRIWEYAREHYTRETFSREYSNFINTVLKI
;
A
#
# COMPACT_ATOMS: atom_id res chain seq x y z
N MET A 1 14.56 20.02 -7.61
CA MET A 1 14.73 20.67 -6.28
C MET A 1 16.21 21.07 -6.16
N PRO A 2 16.56 22.33 -5.87
CA PRO A 2 17.94 22.77 -5.72
C PRO A 2 18.61 22.18 -4.47
N ALA A 3 19.94 22.15 -4.48
CA ALA A 3 20.73 21.85 -3.30
C ALA A 3 20.55 22.97 -2.25
N ASN A 4 20.50 22.59 -0.98
CA ASN A 4 20.53 23.55 0.12
C ASN A 4 21.99 23.69 0.59
N GLY A 5 22.58 24.85 0.35
CA GLY A 5 24.01 25.13 0.61
C GLY A 5 24.92 24.73 -0.55
N GLU A 6 26.18 24.38 -0.24
CA GLU A 6 27.18 23.96 -1.24
C GLU A 6 26.75 22.69 -1.98
N LYS A 7 26.81 22.74 -3.31
CA LYS A 7 26.37 21.64 -4.17
C LYS A 7 27.40 20.51 -4.22
N LYS A 8 27.05 19.34 -3.71
CA LYS A 8 27.87 18.13 -3.68
C LYS A 8 27.68 17.22 -4.90
N GLY A 9 26.56 17.36 -5.61
CA GLY A 9 26.24 16.55 -6.79
C GLY A 9 24.79 16.60 -7.18
N GLU A 10 24.42 15.69 -8.10
CA GLU A 10 23.07 15.53 -8.64
C GLU A 10 22.50 14.17 -8.25
N VAL A 11 21.20 14.12 -7.99
CA VAL A 11 20.40 12.90 -7.74
C VAL A 11 19.24 12.89 -8.73
N LEU A 12 18.99 11.74 -9.35
CA LEU A 12 17.81 11.49 -10.17
C LEU A 12 16.83 10.61 -9.40
N VAL A 13 15.57 11.02 -9.32
CA VAL A 13 14.50 10.24 -8.71
C VAL A 13 13.41 9.98 -9.75
N SER A 14 13.20 8.72 -10.08
CA SER A 14 12.13 8.23 -10.95
C SER A 14 10.99 7.73 -10.08
N TYR A 15 10.02 8.62 -9.78
CA TYR A 15 8.88 8.28 -8.92
C TYR A 15 7.60 9.00 -9.39
N THR A 16 7.27 10.16 -8.81
CA THR A 16 6.08 10.94 -9.19
C THR A 16 6.42 12.43 -9.22
N THR A 17 5.98 13.15 -10.26
CA THR A 17 6.29 14.57 -10.47
C THR A 17 5.25 15.52 -9.87
N GLU A 18 4.05 15.04 -9.57
CA GLU A 18 2.92 15.83 -9.11
C GLU A 18 3.23 16.70 -7.88
N PRO A 19 3.97 16.21 -6.85
CA PRO A 19 4.29 17.04 -5.68
C PRO A 19 5.12 18.29 -5.98
N PHE A 20 5.79 18.31 -7.15
CA PHE A 20 6.70 19.39 -7.53
C PHE A 20 6.08 20.38 -8.51
N THR A 21 4.88 20.07 -9.00
CA THR A 21 4.08 20.92 -9.89
C THR A 21 2.94 21.63 -9.16
N LEU A 22 2.71 21.31 -7.87
CA LEU A 22 1.73 21.97 -7.03
C LEU A 22 2.11 23.42 -6.77
N ALA A 23 1.12 24.33 -6.81
CA ALA A 23 1.29 25.68 -6.36
C ALA A 23 1.58 25.73 -4.83
N PRO A 24 2.27 26.79 -4.32
CA PRO A 24 2.67 26.85 -2.90
C PRO A 24 1.52 26.73 -1.89
N TRP A 25 0.30 27.06 -2.29
CA TRP A 25 -0.92 26.96 -1.47
C TRP A 25 -1.68 25.65 -1.63
N GLU A 26 -1.31 24.80 -2.58
CA GLU A 26 -1.94 23.49 -2.78
C GLU A 26 -1.38 22.47 -1.80
N LYS A 27 -2.26 21.61 -1.30
CA LYS A 27 -1.88 20.51 -0.40
C LYS A 27 -1.66 19.23 -1.19
N PHE A 28 -0.77 18.37 -0.68
CA PHE A 28 -0.64 17.02 -1.22
C PHE A 28 -1.97 16.27 -1.17
N SER A 29 -2.20 15.45 -2.20
CA SER A 29 -3.38 14.58 -2.25
C SER A 29 -3.48 13.71 -0.99
N ASN A 30 -4.68 13.61 -0.45
CA ASN A 30 -5.00 12.73 0.67
C ASN A 30 -5.50 11.34 0.21
N PHE A 31 -5.27 10.99 -1.06
CA PHE A 31 -5.65 9.66 -1.57
C PHE A 31 -4.48 8.67 -1.59
N HIS A 32 -3.25 9.15 -1.52
CA HIS A 32 -2.05 8.31 -1.57
C HIS A 32 -0.88 8.96 -0.84
N THR A 33 -0.02 8.14 -0.24
CA THR A 33 1.16 8.60 0.52
C THR A 33 2.33 8.99 -0.38
N ASN A 34 2.42 8.41 -1.58
CA ASN A 34 3.55 8.52 -2.50
C ASN A 34 3.95 9.97 -2.86
N TYR A 35 2.99 10.91 -2.89
CA TYR A 35 3.29 12.32 -3.16
C TYR A 35 4.15 12.93 -2.07
N TRP A 36 3.74 12.73 -0.82
CA TRP A 36 4.52 13.23 0.31
C TRP A 36 5.87 12.50 0.43
N GLU A 37 5.90 11.19 0.22
CA GLU A 37 7.09 10.36 0.30
C GLU A 37 8.12 10.75 -0.77
N CYS A 38 7.72 10.91 -2.03
CA CYS A 38 8.60 11.38 -3.10
C CYS A 38 9.18 12.77 -2.80
N TYR A 39 8.34 13.70 -2.36
CA TYR A 39 8.79 15.03 -1.94
C TYR A 39 9.80 14.93 -0.79
N LYS A 40 9.52 14.08 0.20
CA LYS A 40 10.41 13.91 1.37
C LYS A 40 11.76 13.30 0.99
N ILE A 41 11.78 12.28 0.12
CA ILE A 41 13.01 11.72 -0.44
C ILE A 41 13.85 12.82 -1.07
N ALA A 42 13.28 13.58 -2.00
CA ALA A 42 13.97 14.68 -2.64
C ALA A 42 14.51 15.72 -1.64
N ARG A 43 13.71 16.05 -0.62
CA ARG A 43 14.10 16.99 0.44
C ARG A 43 15.28 16.49 1.28
N LEU A 44 15.31 15.19 1.59
CA LEU A 44 16.39 14.58 2.37
C LEU A 44 17.74 14.65 1.64
N PHE A 45 17.76 14.53 0.32
CA PHE A 45 18.96 14.75 -0.48
C PHE A 45 19.31 16.24 -0.62
N SER A 46 18.31 17.10 -0.85
CA SER A 46 18.51 18.54 -0.98
C SER A 46 19.18 19.15 0.26
N VAL A 47 18.74 18.78 1.47
CA VAL A 47 19.34 19.29 2.72
C VAL A 47 20.76 18.76 2.98
N ARG A 48 21.19 17.74 2.24
CA ARG A 48 22.55 17.21 2.27
C ARG A 48 23.47 17.81 1.20
N GLY A 49 22.98 18.80 0.44
CA GLY A 49 23.75 19.47 -0.60
C GLY A 49 23.62 18.83 -1.99
N TYR A 50 22.65 17.97 -2.25
CA TYR A 50 22.42 17.42 -3.58
C TYR A 50 21.28 18.16 -4.30
N ALA A 51 21.50 18.52 -5.56
CA ALA A 51 20.39 18.94 -6.42
C ALA A 51 19.64 17.70 -6.94
N VAL A 52 18.30 17.75 -6.90
CA VAL A 52 17.46 16.58 -7.21
C VAL A 52 16.57 16.88 -8.41
N ASP A 53 16.72 16.08 -9.46
CA ASP A 53 15.80 16.03 -10.59
C ASP A 53 14.81 14.89 -10.38
N ILE A 54 13.57 15.14 -10.72
CA ILE A 54 12.48 14.17 -10.58
C ILE A 54 11.86 13.93 -11.96
N ILE A 55 11.71 12.65 -12.29
CA ILE A 55 10.93 12.20 -13.45
C ILE A 55 9.78 11.33 -13.00
N ASN A 56 8.73 11.26 -13.79
CA ASN A 56 7.63 10.34 -13.52
C ASN A 56 8.09 8.90 -13.80
N TRP A 57 7.66 7.96 -12.98
CA TRP A 57 7.98 6.53 -13.07
C TRP A 57 7.68 5.90 -14.44
N ASN A 58 6.73 6.45 -15.19
CA ASN A 58 6.35 6.01 -16.53
C ASN A 58 7.04 6.81 -17.67
N ASN A 59 7.99 7.67 -17.36
CA ASN A 59 8.74 8.41 -18.37
C ASN A 59 9.93 7.58 -18.89
N HIS A 60 9.64 6.57 -19.70
CA HIS A 60 10.65 5.69 -20.30
C HIS A 60 11.45 6.32 -21.45
N LYS A 61 11.22 7.60 -21.76
CA LYS A 61 11.92 8.34 -22.84
C LYS A 61 12.92 9.35 -22.30
N PHE A 62 13.02 9.51 -20.98
CA PHE A 62 13.94 10.47 -20.39
C PHE A 62 15.39 10.06 -20.64
N ILE A 63 16.20 10.98 -21.19
CA ILE A 63 17.63 10.81 -21.39
C ILE A 63 18.36 11.74 -20.41
N PRO A 64 19.17 11.22 -19.49
CA PRO A 64 19.98 12.00 -18.57
C PRO A 64 20.94 12.96 -19.30
N ASN A 65 20.89 14.25 -18.93
CA ASN A 65 21.79 15.29 -19.47
C ASN A 65 22.76 15.84 -18.42
N LYS A 66 22.79 15.22 -17.23
CA LYS A 66 23.66 15.55 -16.11
C LYS A 66 24.39 14.31 -15.60
N LYS A 67 25.48 14.52 -14.86
CA LYS A 67 26.22 13.43 -14.18
C LYS A 67 25.59 13.18 -12.80
N TYR A 68 24.65 12.25 -12.73
CA TYR A 68 24.02 11.87 -11.46
C TYR A 68 24.95 10.97 -10.64
N LYS A 69 25.10 11.29 -9.35
CA LYS A 69 25.82 10.45 -8.38
C LYS A 69 24.94 9.35 -7.80
N ILE A 70 23.62 9.57 -7.82
CA ILE A 70 22.64 8.62 -7.30
C ILE A 70 21.44 8.64 -8.25
N CYS A 71 20.91 7.46 -8.58
CA CYS A 71 19.67 7.27 -9.29
C CYS A 71 18.75 6.36 -8.46
N ILE A 72 17.57 6.85 -8.12
CA ILE A 72 16.55 6.09 -7.41
C ILE A 72 15.40 5.84 -8.38
N ASP A 73 15.00 4.60 -8.51
CA ASP A 73 13.87 4.20 -9.37
C ASP A 73 12.88 3.34 -8.59
N THR A 74 11.59 3.53 -8.86
CA THR A 74 10.51 2.81 -8.18
C THR A 74 9.97 1.64 -8.99
N GLN A 75 10.27 1.57 -10.30
CA GLN A 75 9.70 0.53 -11.15
C GLN A 75 10.67 0.00 -12.20
N ASN A 76 10.70 0.56 -13.40
CA ASN A 76 11.38 -0.05 -14.54
C ASN A 76 12.15 0.96 -15.43
N ASN A 77 12.46 2.15 -14.95
CA ASN A 77 13.23 3.13 -15.71
C ASN A 77 14.74 2.88 -15.64
N LEU A 78 15.25 2.23 -14.59
CA LEU A 78 16.67 2.04 -14.40
C LEU A 78 17.30 1.20 -15.52
N GLU A 79 16.60 0.20 -16.06
CA GLU A 79 17.05 -0.58 -17.22
C GLU A 79 17.37 0.31 -18.42
N HIS A 80 16.51 1.31 -18.70
CA HIS A 80 16.75 2.30 -19.76
C HIS A 80 17.84 3.31 -19.35
N LEU A 81 17.81 3.82 -18.13
CA LEU A 81 18.71 4.87 -17.66
C LEU A 81 20.16 4.40 -17.51
N PHE A 82 20.37 3.11 -17.24
CA PHE A 82 21.68 2.54 -16.89
C PHE A 82 22.80 2.93 -17.87
N SER A 83 22.53 2.89 -19.17
CA SER A 83 23.52 3.20 -20.22
C SER A 83 23.94 4.68 -20.26
N PHE A 84 23.17 5.58 -19.67
CA PHE A 84 23.42 7.02 -19.62
C PHE A 84 24.00 7.49 -18.28
N LEU A 85 23.95 6.64 -17.26
CA LEU A 85 24.44 6.99 -15.92
C LEU A 85 25.95 6.77 -15.83
N PRO A 86 26.70 7.61 -15.06
CA PRO A 86 28.09 7.37 -14.76
C PRO A 86 28.31 5.98 -14.11
N LYS A 87 29.46 5.36 -14.35
CA LYS A 87 29.78 4.04 -13.76
C LYS A 87 29.78 4.05 -12.24
N ASP A 88 30.17 5.16 -11.62
CA ASP A 88 30.17 5.39 -10.16
C ASP A 88 28.85 5.89 -9.60
N CYS A 89 27.80 6.04 -10.45
CA CYS A 89 26.46 6.37 -10.00
C CYS A 89 25.89 5.23 -9.15
N LYS A 90 25.50 5.52 -7.92
CA LYS A 90 24.79 4.56 -7.05
C LYS A 90 23.34 4.40 -7.52
N LYS A 91 22.96 3.18 -7.88
CA LYS A 91 21.63 2.84 -8.39
C LYS A 91 20.81 2.14 -7.32
N VAL A 92 19.69 2.74 -6.97
CA VAL A 92 18.81 2.31 -5.89
C VAL A 92 17.44 1.97 -6.48
N MET A 93 16.88 0.85 -6.10
CA MET A 93 15.46 0.56 -6.33
C MET A 93 14.66 0.76 -5.03
N HIS A 94 13.72 1.68 -5.07
CA HIS A 94 12.72 1.91 -4.03
C HIS A 94 11.54 0.98 -4.26
N ILE A 95 11.41 -0.03 -3.41
CA ILE A 95 10.37 -1.07 -3.51
C ILE A 95 9.05 -0.51 -2.96
N VAL A 96 8.03 -0.48 -3.82
CA VAL A 96 6.69 0.01 -3.49
C VAL A 96 5.60 -1.07 -3.53
N THR A 97 5.93 -2.27 -4.05
CA THR A 97 5.03 -3.43 -4.15
C THR A 97 5.83 -4.73 -4.17
N SER A 98 5.18 -5.89 -4.15
CA SER A 98 5.84 -7.17 -4.42
C SER A 98 6.49 -7.19 -5.81
N TYR A 99 7.44 -8.11 -6.03
CA TYR A 99 8.09 -8.25 -7.33
C TYR A 99 7.06 -8.49 -8.45
N GLY A 100 7.28 -7.86 -9.62
CA GLY A 100 6.30 -7.81 -10.70
C GLY A 100 5.81 -9.18 -11.18
N ASP A 101 6.71 -10.15 -11.38
CA ASP A 101 6.32 -11.52 -11.80
C ASP A 101 5.44 -12.19 -10.73
N PHE A 102 5.74 -11.98 -9.45
CA PHE A 102 4.92 -12.50 -8.35
C PHE A 102 3.53 -11.88 -8.37
N GLN A 103 3.43 -10.55 -8.47
CA GLN A 103 2.15 -9.84 -8.55
C GLN A 103 1.33 -10.28 -9.76
N ASN A 104 1.95 -10.34 -10.93
CA ASN A 104 1.29 -10.75 -12.18
C ASN A 104 0.74 -12.19 -12.08
N ASN A 105 1.55 -13.11 -11.55
CA ASN A 105 1.12 -14.49 -11.34
C ASN A 105 -0.02 -14.57 -10.30
N ALA A 106 0.07 -13.84 -9.18
CA ALA A 106 -0.98 -13.80 -8.17
C ALA A 106 -2.32 -13.33 -8.77
N GLU A 107 -2.33 -12.28 -9.58
CA GLU A 107 -3.55 -11.80 -10.23
C GLU A 107 -4.13 -12.83 -11.21
N MET A 108 -3.29 -13.47 -12.04
CA MET A 108 -3.74 -14.49 -12.99
C MET A 108 -4.30 -15.73 -12.30
N VAL A 109 -3.68 -16.17 -11.21
CA VAL A 109 -4.21 -17.26 -10.37
C VAL A 109 -5.59 -16.89 -9.83
N ARG A 110 -5.75 -15.68 -9.28
CA ARG A 110 -7.03 -15.20 -8.74
C ARG A 110 -8.13 -15.14 -9.79
N LEU A 111 -7.82 -14.63 -10.99
CA LEU A 111 -8.77 -14.61 -12.12
C LEU A 111 -9.17 -16.02 -12.55
N SER A 112 -8.23 -16.97 -12.58
CA SER A 112 -8.50 -18.37 -12.88
C SER A 112 -9.41 -19.02 -11.82
N GLU A 113 -9.18 -18.73 -10.53
CA GLU A 113 -10.03 -19.21 -9.44
C GLU A 113 -11.46 -18.63 -9.51
N LEU A 114 -11.60 -17.34 -9.83
CA LEU A 114 -12.89 -16.72 -10.07
C LEU A 114 -13.65 -17.43 -11.22
N LYS A 115 -12.95 -17.68 -12.34
CA LYS A 115 -13.52 -18.42 -13.47
C LYS A 115 -14.00 -19.81 -13.05
N LYS A 116 -13.20 -20.56 -12.28
CA LYS A 116 -13.58 -21.89 -11.78
C LYS A 116 -14.76 -21.83 -10.81
N ARG A 117 -14.82 -20.82 -9.94
CA ARG A 117 -15.84 -20.68 -8.88
C ARG A 117 -17.17 -20.17 -9.41
N ARG A 118 -17.16 -19.20 -10.34
CA ARG A 118 -18.38 -18.51 -10.82
C ARG A 118 -18.60 -18.56 -12.34
N GLY A 119 -17.67 -19.09 -13.10
CA GLY A 119 -17.74 -19.04 -14.58
C GLY A 119 -17.46 -17.65 -15.18
N ILE A 120 -17.07 -16.66 -14.33
CA ILE A 120 -16.83 -15.28 -14.73
C ILE A 120 -15.40 -15.11 -15.24
N VAL A 121 -15.25 -14.40 -16.36
CA VAL A 121 -13.94 -14.04 -16.92
C VAL A 121 -13.80 -12.52 -16.87
N LEU A 122 -12.81 -12.04 -16.11
CA LEU A 122 -12.43 -10.63 -16.02
C LEU A 122 -11.04 -10.39 -16.58
N LEU A 123 -10.76 -9.15 -16.95
CA LEU A 123 -9.42 -8.74 -17.39
C LEU A 123 -8.52 -8.37 -16.20
N PRO A 124 -7.21 -8.65 -16.29
CA PRO A 124 -6.27 -8.25 -15.27
C PRO A 124 -6.17 -6.71 -15.20
N GLN A 125 -6.08 -6.17 -13.96
CA GLN A 125 -6.07 -4.73 -13.70
C GLN A 125 -4.73 -4.24 -13.13
N ARG A 126 -3.88 -5.16 -12.65
CA ARG A 126 -2.67 -4.83 -11.88
C ARG A 126 -1.39 -5.44 -12.46
N GLN A 127 -1.39 -5.76 -13.75
CA GLN A 127 -0.20 -6.31 -14.41
C GLN A 127 0.93 -5.28 -14.47
N MET A 128 2.12 -5.71 -14.12
CA MET A 128 3.36 -4.95 -14.25
C MET A 128 4.11 -5.37 -15.51
N LEU A 129 4.75 -4.39 -16.16
CA LEU A 129 5.61 -4.68 -17.30
C LEU A 129 6.85 -5.48 -16.83
N PRO A 130 7.29 -6.49 -17.61
CA PRO A 130 8.55 -7.17 -17.35
C PRO A 130 9.71 -6.17 -17.35
N THR A 131 10.65 -6.33 -16.43
CA THR A 131 11.83 -5.47 -16.34
C THR A 131 13.05 -6.24 -15.84
N LYS A 132 14.23 -5.86 -16.33
CA LYS A 132 15.54 -6.28 -15.83
C LYS A 132 16.13 -5.29 -14.82
N ASN A 133 15.33 -4.39 -14.30
CA ASN A 133 15.77 -3.31 -13.42
C ASN A 133 16.71 -3.79 -12.29
N LEU A 134 16.38 -4.96 -11.71
CA LEU A 134 17.16 -5.56 -10.60
C LEU A 134 18.56 -6.05 -11.00
N ASP A 135 18.83 -6.25 -12.27
CA ASP A 135 20.18 -6.60 -12.76
C ASP A 135 21.13 -5.40 -12.67
N TYR A 136 20.58 -4.20 -12.65
CA TYR A 136 21.32 -2.93 -12.71
C TYR A 136 21.40 -2.19 -11.37
N VAL A 137 20.67 -2.61 -10.33
CA VAL A 137 20.68 -1.91 -9.03
C VAL A 137 21.89 -2.28 -8.17
N ASP A 138 22.38 -1.33 -7.40
CA ASP A 138 23.41 -1.55 -6.39
C ASP A 138 22.76 -1.82 -5.03
N PHE A 139 21.62 -1.17 -4.72
CA PHE A 139 20.94 -1.22 -3.43
C PHE A 139 19.44 -1.37 -3.60
N LEU A 140 18.81 -2.11 -2.67
CA LEU A 140 17.36 -2.24 -2.54
C LEU A 140 16.92 -1.62 -1.21
N GLU A 141 15.89 -0.81 -1.25
CA GLU A 141 15.22 -0.30 -0.05
C GLU A 141 13.72 -0.19 -0.33
N GLY A 142 12.90 -0.14 0.71
CA GLY A 142 11.47 0.14 0.52
C GLY A 142 10.54 -0.64 1.42
N PHE A 143 9.30 -0.65 0.99
CA PHE A 143 8.15 -1.15 1.75
C PHE A 143 8.10 -2.68 1.80
N GLY A 144 7.39 -3.19 2.79
CA GLY A 144 7.05 -4.60 2.91
C GLY A 144 7.55 -5.24 4.20
N ASN A 145 7.01 -6.42 4.45
CA ASN A 145 7.44 -7.35 5.47
C ASN A 145 8.32 -8.46 4.83
N LYS A 146 8.68 -9.46 5.63
CA LYS A 146 9.46 -10.60 5.17
C LYS A 146 8.82 -11.33 3.97
N SER A 147 7.49 -11.46 3.94
CA SER A 147 6.76 -12.10 2.84
C SER A 147 6.92 -11.33 1.53
N VAL A 148 6.74 -10.01 1.56
CA VAL A 148 6.94 -9.14 0.38
C VAL A 148 8.40 -9.15 -0.07
N HIS A 149 9.35 -8.99 0.87
CA HIS A 149 10.78 -8.98 0.55
C HIS A 149 11.25 -10.33 -0.03
N SER A 150 10.66 -11.45 0.38
CA SER A 150 10.99 -12.78 -0.18
C SER A 150 10.69 -12.90 -1.68
N THR A 151 9.75 -12.09 -2.22
CA THR A 151 9.46 -12.07 -3.66
C THR A 151 10.64 -11.57 -4.50
N TYR A 152 11.57 -10.83 -3.88
CA TYR A 152 12.83 -10.34 -4.46
C TYR A 152 14.02 -11.27 -4.19
N GLY A 153 13.83 -12.37 -3.45
CA GLY A 153 14.91 -13.23 -2.94
C GLY A 153 15.84 -13.83 -4.00
N ARG A 154 15.34 -14.07 -5.22
CA ARG A 154 16.15 -14.60 -6.33
C ARG A 154 17.35 -13.71 -6.74
N PHE A 155 17.33 -12.43 -6.37
CA PHE A 155 18.39 -11.47 -6.73
C PHE A 155 19.53 -11.41 -5.71
N GLY A 156 19.41 -12.10 -4.56
CA GLY A 156 20.47 -12.24 -3.57
C GLY A 156 20.92 -10.92 -2.91
N LYS A 157 20.09 -9.86 -2.98
CA LYS A 157 20.40 -8.55 -2.41
C LYS A 157 19.57 -8.31 -1.14
N SER A 158 20.24 -7.79 -0.10
CA SER A 158 19.54 -7.36 1.11
C SER A 158 18.70 -6.11 0.83
N ILE A 159 17.50 -6.06 1.41
CA ILE A 159 16.59 -4.94 1.31
C ILE A 159 16.67 -4.14 2.61
N PHE A 160 16.94 -2.84 2.52
CA PHE A 160 16.83 -1.94 3.67
C PHE A 160 15.34 -1.60 3.88
N PRO A 161 14.73 -1.96 5.02
CA PRO A 161 13.31 -1.75 5.21
C PRO A 161 13.01 -0.28 5.46
N ILE A 162 12.08 0.27 4.69
CA ILE A 162 11.51 1.60 4.88
C ILE A 162 10.01 1.43 5.18
N PRO A 163 9.51 1.92 6.32
CA PRO A 163 8.08 1.87 6.59
C PRO A 163 7.32 2.89 5.72
N ILE A 164 6.13 2.52 5.26
CA ILE A 164 5.24 3.47 4.57
C ILE A 164 4.78 4.57 5.54
N SER A 165 4.52 5.77 5.04
CA SER A 165 3.90 6.84 5.81
C SER A 165 2.37 6.71 5.86
N ALA A 166 1.71 7.42 6.77
CA ALA A 166 0.27 7.56 6.78
C ALA A 166 -0.18 8.89 6.16
N VAL A 167 -1.35 8.91 5.52
CA VAL A 167 -1.98 10.13 5.01
C VAL A 167 -2.51 10.98 6.16
N LYS A 168 -3.22 10.33 7.10
CA LYS A 168 -3.87 10.97 8.24
C LYS A 168 -3.66 10.16 9.51
N LEU A 169 -3.28 10.85 10.57
CA LEU A 169 -3.25 10.29 11.91
C LEU A 169 -4.57 10.64 12.60
N PHE A 170 -5.31 9.62 13.04
CA PHE A 170 -6.56 9.79 13.80
C PHE A 170 -6.28 9.59 15.28
N ASP A 171 -7.01 10.30 16.13
CA ASP A 171 -7.01 10.02 17.56
C ASP A 171 -7.68 8.65 17.79
N PHE A 172 -7.29 7.99 18.88
CA PHE A 172 -7.93 6.72 19.24
C PHE A 172 -9.43 6.95 19.50
N PRO A 173 -10.32 6.09 18.97
CA PRO A 173 -11.77 6.28 19.16
C PRO A 173 -12.23 5.79 20.53
N GLU A 174 -11.92 6.53 21.60
CA GLU A 174 -12.20 6.19 23.01
C GLU A 174 -13.67 5.82 23.27
N ASN A 175 -14.60 6.44 22.55
CA ASN A 175 -16.04 6.22 22.71
C ASN A 175 -16.62 5.19 21.72
N LYS A 176 -15.79 4.38 21.07
CA LYS A 176 -16.25 3.36 20.12
C LYS A 176 -17.02 2.25 20.81
N ASN A 177 -18.24 2.01 20.36
CA ASN A 177 -19.05 0.90 20.88
C ASN A 177 -18.65 -0.41 20.21
N PHE A 178 -17.71 -1.14 20.82
CA PHE A 178 -17.19 -2.39 20.28
C PHE A 178 -18.24 -3.51 20.26
N LYS A 179 -19.24 -3.47 21.14
CA LYS A 179 -20.37 -4.44 21.12
C LYS A 179 -21.18 -4.36 19.82
N ILE A 180 -21.35 -3.15 19.29
CA ILE A 180 -22.07 -2.93 18.02
C ILE A 180 -21.11 -3.09 16.83
N SER A 181 -19.92 -2.53 16.91
CA SER A 181 -18.99 -2.48 15.77
C SER A 181 -18.36 -3.84 15.41
N ARG A 182 -18.34 -4.81 16.34
CA ARG A 182 -17.77 -6.15 16.08
C ARG A 182 -18.46 -6.96 15.00
N THR A 183 -19.69 -6.60 14.62
CA THR A 183 -20.42 -7.24 13.52
C THR A 183 -20.31 -6.46 12.20
N LYS A 184 -19.58 -5.34 12.19
CA LYS A 184 -19.44 -4.45 11.05
C LYS A 184 -17.97 -4.39 10.60
N PHE A 185 -17.78 -4.57 9.31
CA PHE A 185 -16.46 -4.68 8.69
C PHE A 185 -16.28 -3.65 7.60
N LEU A 186 -15.05 -3.17 7.45
CA LEU A 186 -14.65 -2.31 6.35
C LEU A 186 -13.78 -3.12 5.37
N TRP A 187 -14.10 -3.09 4.09
CA TRP A 187 -13.12 -3.30 3.03
C TRP A 187 -12.74 -1.94 2.46
N PHE A 188 -11.44 -1.64 2.46
CA PHE A 188 -10.94 -0.36 1.97
C PHE A 188 -9.72 -0.58 1.09
N GLY A 189 -9.76 -0.13 -0.18
CA GLY A 189 -8.66 -0.36 -1.12
C GLY A 189 -8.68 0.57 -2.32
N GLY A 190 -7.57 0.56 -3.06
CA GLY A 190 -7.45 1.13 -4.40
C GLY A 190 -7.97 0.18 -5.48
N GLY A 191 -7.64 0.41 -6.75
CA GLY A 191 -7.96 -0.49 -7.86
C GLY A 191 -7.29 -1.86 -7.78
N GLY A 192 -7.82 -2.84 -8.53
CA GLY A 192 -7.43 -4.24 -8.51
C GLY A 192 -8.29 -5.07 -7.55
N ALA A 193 -9.61 -4.99 -7.67
CA ALA A 193 -10.57 -5.62 -6.77
C ALA A 193 -10.31 -7.12 -6.57
N ILE A 194 -10.00 -7.86 -7.65
CA ILE A 194 -9.70 -9.30 -7.61
C ILE A 194 -8.37 -9.58 -6.87
N LEU A 195 -7.30 -8.85 -7.20
CA LEU A 195 -6.01 -9.03 -6.53
C LEU A 195 -6.07 -8.69 -5.04
N LYS A 196 -6.98 -7.78 -4.66
CA LYS A 196 -7.23 -7.36 -3.28
C LYS A 196 -8.33 -8.14 -2.57
N GLY A 197 -8.84 -9.22 -3.21
CA GLY A 197 -9.75 -10.18 -2.64
C GLY A 197 -11.17 -9.67 -2.36
N LEU A 198 -11.59 -8.55 -2.99
CA LEU A 198 -12.94 -8.02 -2.79
C LEU A 198 -14.02 -9.01 -3.25
N ASP A 199 -13.79 -9.76 -4.30
CA ASP A 199 -14.68 -10.82 -4.79
C ASP A 199 -15.01 -11.84 -3.70
N LEU A 200 -13.99 -12.32 -2.99
CA LEU A 200 -14.16 -13.29 -1.89
C LEU A 200 -14.92 -12.66 -0.72
N VAL A 201 -14.60 -11.42 -0.38
CA VAL A 201 -15.27 -10.69 0.71
C VAL A 201 -16.74 -10.49 0.40
N LEU A 202 -17.08 -10.03 -0.81
CA LEU A 202 -18.48 -9.84 -1.23
C LEU A 202 -19.27 -11.15 -1.17
N GLU A 203 -18.73 -12.24 -1.72
CA GLU A 203 -19.37 -13.55 -1.71
C GLU A 203 -19.52 -14.13 -0.29
N ALA A 204 -18.55 -13.89 0.61
CA ALA A 204 -18.62 -14.33 2.00
C ALA A 204 -19.72 -13.57 2.76
N PHE A 205 -19.76 -12.24 2.63
CA PHE A 205 -20.77 -11.42 3.32
C PHE A 205 -22.18 -11.59 2.76
N ALA A 206 -22.34 -11.85 1.48
CA ALA A 206 -23.65 -12.21 0.91
C ALA A 206 -24.23 -13.50 1.52
N LYS A 207 -23.39 -14.37 2.08
CA LYS A 207 -23.78 -15.62 2.76
C LYS A 207 -23.80 -15.51 4.29
N THR A 208 -23.51 -14.33 4.86
CA THR A 208 -23.50 -14.07 6.30
C THR A 208 -24.30 -12.80 6.63
N PRO A 209 -25.64 -12.82 6.48
CA PRO A 209 -26.48 -11.61 6.59
C PRO A 209 -26.48 -10.97 7.99
N GLN A 210 -26.02 -11.67 9.03
CA GLN A 210 -25.84 -11.13 10.38
C GLN A 210 -24.62 -10.23 10.54
N LEU A 211 -23.72 -10.18 9.55
CA LEU A 211 -22.56 -9.30 9.50
C LEU A 211 -22.76 -8.20 8.46
N GLU A 212 -22.29 -7.01 8.72
CA GLU A 212 -22.40 -5.85 7.84
C GLU A 212 -21.02 -5.51 7.21
N LEU A 213 -21.01 -5.25 5.90
CA LEU A 213 -19.82 -4.87 5.16
C LEU A 213 -19.96 -3.47 4.58
N HIS A 214 -18.98 -2.61 4.85
CA HIS A 214 -18.79 -1.33 4.17
C HIS A 214 -17.67 -1.46 3.15
N VAL A 215 -17.92 -1.10 1.88
CA VAL A 215 -16.94 -1.17 0.78
C VAL A 215 -16.56 0.23 0.36
N CYS A 216 -15.29 0.58 0.52
CA CYS A 216 -14.74 1.88 0.14
C CYS A 216 -13.58 1.71 -0.85
N GLY A 217 -13.71 2.30 -2.05
CA GLY A 217 -12.68 2.25 -3.08
C GLY A 217 -13.19 2.71 -4.44
N PRO A 218 -12.32 2.90 -5.43
CA PRO A 218 -12.68 3.34 -6.78
C PRO A 218 -13.25 2.21 -7.64
N ILE A 219 -14.13 1.36 -7.06
CA ILE A 219 -14.65 0.12 -7.69
C ILE A 219 -15.37 0.40 -9.01
N ALA A 220 -16.05 1.55 -9.11
CA ALA A 220 -16.75 1.97 -10.32
C ALA A 220 -15.84 2.13 -11.56
N ALA A 221 -14.52 2.21 -11.38
CA ALA A 221 -13.56 2.24 -12.47
C ALA A 221 -13.35 0.87 -13.14
N GLU A 222 -13.62 -0.24 -12.41
CA GLU A 222 -13.51 -1.62 -12.89
C GLU A 222 -14.89 -2.11 -13.36
N LYS A 223 -15.31 -1.67 -14.54
CA LYS A 223 -16.68 -1.87 -15.06
C LYS A 223 -17.09 -3.35 -15.17
N ASP A 224 -16.17 -4.21 -15.60
CA ASP A 224 -16.37 -5.66 -15.72
C ASP A 224 -16.57 -6.31 -14.35
N PHE A 225 -15.82 -5.87 -13.33
CA PHE A 225 -16.00 -6.31 -11.95
C PHE A 225 -17.37 -5.84 -11.40
N VAL A 226 -17.73 -4.57 -11.63
CA VAL A 226 -19.02 -4.02 -11.18
C VAL A 226 -20.19 -4.80 -11.78
N GLU A 227 -20.14 -5.11 -13.08
CA GLU A 227 -21.20 -5.89 -13.73
C GLU A 227 -21.30 -7.31 -13.15
N ALA A 228 -20.15 -7.97 -12.93
CA ALA A 228 -20.06 -9.30 -12.37
C ALA A 228 -20.58 -9.42 -10.93
N TYR A 229 -20.41 -8.36 -10.14
CA TYR A 229 -20.76 -8.30 -8.71
C TYR A 229 -21.84 -7.27 -8.39
N LYS A 230 -22.66 -6.88 -9.39
CA LYS A 230 -23.73 -5.87 -9.24
C LYS A 230 -24.68 -6.18 -8.09
N LYS A 231 -25.09 -7.44 -7.99
CA LYS A 231 -26.01 -7.91 -6.95
C LYS A 231 -25.40 -7.74 -5.56
N GLU A 232 -24.15 -8.21 -5.39
CA GLU A 232 -23.46 -8.14 -4.10
C GLU A 232 -23.17 -6.69 -3.71
N LEU A 233 -22.75 -5.84 -4.65
CA LEU A 233 -22.38 -4.44 -4.40
C LEU A 233 -23.57 -3.53 -4.09
N TYR A 234 -24.74 -3.77 -4.71
CA TYR A 234 -25.81 -2.77 -4.70
C TYR A 234 -27.20 -3.31 -4.31
N GLU A 235 -27.39 -4.63 -4.25
CA GLU A 235 -28.70 -5.23 -3.99
C GLU A 235 -28.70 -6.11 -2.73
N THR A 236 -27.52 -6.37 -2.14
CA THR A 236 -27.38 -7.21 -0.93
C THR A 236 -27.54 -6.32 0.32
N PRO A 237 -28.55 -6.55 1.17
CA PRO A 237 -28.95 -5.59 2.22
C PRO A 237 -27.88 -5.28 3.28
N ASN A 238 -26.97 -6.22 3.55
CA ASN A 238 -25.90 -6.06 4.54
C ASN A 238 -24.54 -5.62 3.93
N ILE A 239 -24.53 -5.21 2.65
CA ILE A 239 -23.33 -4.70 1.97
C ILE A 239 -23.59 -3.26 1.50
N HIS A 240 -22.74 -2.33 1.92
CA HIS A 240 -22.86 -0.89 1.67
C HIS A 240 -21.67 -0.38 0.86
N THR A 241 -21.87 -0.04 -0.40
CA THR A 241 -20.83 0.47 -1.29
C THR A 241 -20.81 1.99 -1.28
N HIS A 242 -19.67 2.58 -0.83
CA HIS A 242 -19.50 4.04 -0.66
C HIS A 242 -18.71 4.70 -1.79
N GLY A 243 -18.12 3.91 -2.70
CA GLY A 243 -17.23 4.44 -3.73
C GLY A 243 -15.88 4.94 -3.18
N ARG A 244 -15.23 5.81 -3.95
CA ARG A 244 -13.93 6.40 -3.58
C ARG A 244 -14.10 7.43 -2.47
N ILE A 245 -13.43 7.23 -1.33
CA ILE A 245 -13.48 8.13 -0.18
C ILE A 245 -12.10 8.74 0.08
N ASN A 246 -12.08 10.03 0.41
CA ASN A 246 -10.90 10.69 0.94
C ASN A 246 -10.66 10.25 2.39
N VAL A 247 -9.54 9.61 2.66
CA VAL A 247 -9.19 9.09 4.01
C VAL A 247 -9.08 10.17 5.08
N ALA A 248 -8.84 11.42 4.71
CA ALA A 248 -8.80 12.54 5.66
C ALA A 248 -10.18 13.18 5.90
N SER A 249 -11.25 12.66 5.28
CA SER A 249 -12.61 13.20 5.43
C SER A 249 -13.30 12.69 6.70
N ASN A 250 -14.32 13.45 7.14
CA ASN A 250 -15.19 13.03 8.23
C ASN A 250 -15.94 11.73 7.88
N LEU A 251 -16.35 11.56 6.62
CA LEU A 251 -17.05 10.37 6.15
C LEU A 251 -16.22 9.10 6.36
N PHE A 252 -14.90 9.13 6.05
CA PHE A 252 -14.03 7.99 6.34
C PHE A 252 -14.00 7.67 7.85
N ASN A 253 -13.84 8.71 8.67
CA ASN A 253 -13.81 8.54 10.13
C ASN A 253 -15.12 7.98 10.68
N GLU A 254 -16.27 8.44 10.18
CA GLU A 254 -17.60 7.94 10.55
C GLU A 254 -17.76 6.44 10.20
N ILE A 255 -17.35 6.03 8.99
CA ILE A 255 -17.40 4.63 8.56
C ILE A 255 -16.44 3.79 9.41
N ALA A 256 -15.21 4.24 9.61
CA ALA A 256 -14.22 3.54 10.43
C ALA A 256 -14.70 3.36 11.88
N ASN A 257 -15.37 4.36 12.46
CA ASN A 257 -15.92 4.27 13.81
C ASN A 257 -17.11 3.30 13.92
N LYS A 258 -17.87 3.09 12.84
CA LYS A 258 -18.94 2.08 12.80
C LYS A 258 -18.40 0.65 12.76
N CYS A 259 -17.23 0.41 12.16
CA CYS A 259 -16.68 -0.91 11.93
C CYS A 259 -15.72 -1.33 13.04
N GLY A 260 -15.69 -2.61 13.41
CA GLY A 260 -14.74 -3.19 14.37
C GLY A 260 -13.43 -3.61 13.72
N ALA A 261 -13.49 -4.07 12.49
CA ALA A 261 -12.34 -4.60 11.77
C ALA A 261 -12.30 -4.15 10.31
N LEU A 262 -11.08 -4.17 9.76
CA LEU A 262 -10.84 -4.17 8.32
C LEU A 262 -10.68 -5.61 7.85
N ILE A 263 -11.40 -6.01 6.80
CA ILE A 263 -11.19 -7.29 6.10
C ILE A 263 -10.54 -7.02 4.75
N TYR A 264 -9.29 -7.47 4.56
CA TYR A 264 -8.52 -7.15 3.36
C TYR A 264 -7.60 -8.31 2.94
N PRO A 265 -8.16 -9.34 2.28
CA PRO A 265 -7.44 -10.54 1.89
C PRO A 265 -6.65 -10.35 0.59
N ALA A 266 -5.75 -9.38 0.54
CA ALA A 266 -4.93 -9.10 -0.64
C ALA A 266 -3.92 -10.21 -0.92
N PHE A 267 -3.61 -10.44 -2.20
CA PHE A 267 -2.68 -11.48 -2.67
C PHE A 267 -1.31 -10.91 -3.10
N SER A 268 -1.22 -9.61 -3.25
CA SER A 268 0.04 -8.89 -3.54
C SER A 268 -0.10 -7.42 -3.21
N GLU A 269 0.85 -6.90 -2.43
CA GLU A 269 1.04 -5.49 -2.09
C GLU A 269 2.52 -5.23 -1.80
N GLY A 270 2.90 -3.98 -1.53
CA GLY A 270 4.13 -3.62 -0.81
C GLY A 270 3.87 -3.59 0.69
N THR A 271 3.63 -2.38 1.24
CA THR A 271 2.88 -2.21 2.49
C THR A 271 1.57 -1.50 2.16
N SER A 272 0.45 -2.13 2.48
CA SER A 272 -0.86 -1.58 2.12
C SER A 272 -1.18 -0.30 2.90
N GLY A 273 -1.15 0.85 2.21
CA GLY A 273 -1.53 2.13 2.82
C GLY A 273 -2.98 2.15 3.31
N ALA A 274 -3.86 1.36 2.71
CA ALA A 274 -5.25 1.22 3.15
C ALA A 274 -5.34 0.54 4.52
N VAL A 275 -4.57 -0.54 4.73
CA VAL A 275 -4.48 -1.24 6.03
C VAL A 275 -3.87 -0.32 7.08
N VAL A 276 -2.75 0.34 6.77
CA VAL A 276 -2.10 1.30 7.68
C VAL A 276 -3.08 2.40 8.09
N GLN A 277 -3.83 2.95 7.13
CA GLN A 277 -4.80 4.01 7.43
C GLN A 277 -5.96 3.52 8.30
N ALA A 278 -6.41 2.27 8.11
CA ALA A 278 -7.41 1.64 8.97
C ALA A 278 -6.87 1.40 10.39
N MET A 279 -5.62 0.97 10.53
CA MET A 279 -4.95 0.83 11.83
C MET A 279 -4.91 2.16 12.59
N HIS A 280 -4.55 3.26 11.92
CA HIS A 280 -4.60 4.60 12.50
C HIS A 280 -6.00 5.06 12.91
N ALA A 281 -7.04 4.49 12.35
CA ALA A 281 -8.44 4.73 12.74
C ALA A 281 -8.96 3.73 13.80
N GLY A 282 -8.08 2.91 14.41
CA GLY A 282 -8.44 1.94 15.43
C GLY A 282 -9.23 0.74 14.92
N LEU A 283 -9.10 0.38 13.63
CA LEU A 283 -9.66 -0.84 13.07
C LEU A 283 -8.68 -2.01 13.24
N ILE A 284 -9.19 -3.18 13.56
CA ILE A 284 -8.39 -4.40 13.65
C ILE A 284 -8.29 -5.02 12.25
N PRO A 285 -7.07 -5.15 11.66
CA PRO A 285 -6.93 -5.78 10.37
C PRO A 285 -7.11 -7.31 10.45
N ILE A 286 -7.94 -7.86 9.55
CA ILE A 286 -8.03 -9.29 9.23
C ILE A 286 -7.48 -9.42 7.82
N ILE A 287 -6.21 -9.82 7.70
CA ILE A 287 -5.41 -9.63 6.49
C ILE A 287 -4.46 -10.80 6.21
N THR A 288 -3.96 -10.87 4.98
CA THR A 288 -2.90 -11.80 4.58
C THR A 288 -1.51 -11.19 4.85
N HIS A 289 -0.49 -12.03 4.91
CA HIS A 289 0.91 -11.58 4.97
C HIS A 289 1.33 -10.78 3.72
N ALA A 290 0.67 -11.03 2.58
CA ALA A 290 0.93 -10.32 1.33
C ALA A 290 0.55 -8.83 1.36
N THR A 291 -0.10 -8.35 2.42
CA THR A 291 -0.37 -6.91 2.64
C THR A 291 0.87 -6.11 3.06
N GLY A 292 1.97 -6.79 3.39
CA GLY A 292 3.23 -6.16 3.79
C GLY A 292 3.25 -5.54 5.20
N ILE A 293 2.18 -5.72 5.98
CA ILE A 293 2.15 -5.31 7.40
C ILE A 293 3.05 -6.25 8.20
N GLN A 294 3.81 -5.72 9.15
CA GLN A 294 4.70 -6.50 10.01
C GLN A 294 3.88 -7.43 10.92
N GLU A 295 4.38 -8.65 11.16
CA GLU A 295 3.66 -9.67 11.92
C GLU A 295 3.43 -9.28 13.39
N ASP A 296 4.36 -8.54 13.97
CA ASP A 296 4.29 -8.01 15.34
C ASP A 296 3.26 -6.88 15.53
N ALA A 297 2.70 -6.34 14.45
CA ALA A 297 1.59 -5.37 14.51
C ALA A 297 0.32 -5.94 15.16
N GLY A 298 0.21 -7.26 15.27
CA GLY A 298 -0.86 -7.93 16.01
C GLY A 298 -2.20 -8.01 15.26
N TYR A 299 -2.19 -8.00 13.92
CA TYR A 299 -3.36 -8.24 13.10
C TYR A 299 -3.86 -9.70 13.21
N ILE A 300 -5.07 -9.97 12.73
CA ILE A 300 -5.63 -11.33 12.62
C ILE A 300 -5.23 -11.89 11.25
N PRO A 301 -4.40 -12.96 11.19
CA PRO A 301 -3.92 -13.49 9.92
C PRO A 301 -4.98 -14.31 9.18
N LEU A 302 -5.02 -14.12 7.85
CA LEU A 302 -5.69 -14.99 6.88
C LEU A 302 -4.60 -15.73 6.10
N GLU A 303 -4.28 -16.95 6.51
CA GLU A 303 -3.19 -17.73 5.89
C GLU A 303 -3.50 -18.09 4.44
N ASN A 304 -4.69 -18.63 4.19
CA ASN A 304 -5.18 -19.01 2.88
C ASN A 304 -6.57 -18.38 2.67
N PRO A 305 -6.69 -17.22 2.04
CA PRO A 305 -7.97 -16.54 1.90
C PRO A 305 -8.89 -17.27 0.92
N THR A 306 -9.89 -17.95 1.48
CA THR A 306 -11.01 -18.58 0.80
C THR A 306 -12.32 -17.98 1.32
N LEU A 307 -13.43 -18.31 0.69
CA LEU A 307 -14.77 -17.91 1.20
C LEU A 307 -14.98 -18.40 2.63
N GLU A 308 -14.61 -19.65 2.90
CA GLU A 308 -14.79 -20.30 4.18
C GLU A 308 -13.89 -19.65 5.26
N SER A 309 -12.61 -19.45 4.96
CA SER A 309 -11.68 -18.82 5.93
C SER A 309 -12.06 -17.38 6.26
N ILE A 310 -12.58 -16.61 5.29
CA ILE A 310 -13.08 -15.26 5.52
C ILE A 310 -14.34 -15.30 6.42
N LYS A 311 -15.28 -16.22 6.16
CA LYS A 311 -16.46 -16.40 7.01
C LYS A 311 -16.07 -16.79 8.43
N GLU A 312 -15.20 -17.77 8.58
CA GLU A 312 -14.71 -18.22 9.89
C GLU A 312 -14.03 -17.09 10.67
N ALA A 313 -13.11 -16.35 10.02
CA ALA A 313 -12.39 -15.25 10.66
C ALA A 313 -13.33 -14.11 11.10
N THR A 314 -14.29 -13.75 10.24
CA THR A 314 -15.24 -12.67 10.54
C THR A 314 -16.26 -13.08 11.61
N LEU A 315 -16.74 -14.33 11.60
CA LEU A 315 -17.61 -14.86 12.66
C LEU A 315 -16.86 -15.02 13.99
N LYS A 316 -15.61 -15.50 13.97
CA LYS A 316 -14.78 -15.58 15.17
C LYS A 316 -14.54 -14.20 15.77
N PHE A 317 -14.25 -13.20 14.94
CA PHE A 317 -14.10 -11.83 15.38
C PHE A 317 -15.39 -11.28 15.99
N SER A 318 -16.54 -11.47 15.33
CA SER A 318 -17.83 -10.96 15.81
C SER A 318 -18.29 -11.57 17.14
N ASN A 319 -17.77 -12.76 17.50
CA ASN A 319 -18.02 -13.43 18.78
C ASN A 319 -16.96 -13.14 19.85
N MET A 320 -15.93 -12.35 19.53
CA MET A 320 -14.87 -12.00 20.49
C MET A 320 -15.43 -11.09 21.61
N PRO A 321 -14.99 -11.26 22.87
CA PRO A 321 -15.35 -10.36 23.95
C PRO A 321 -15.00 -8.90 23.65
N GLU A 322 -15.86 -7.98 24.06
CA GLU A 322 -15.74 -6.55 23.78
C GLU A 322 -14.41 -5.98 24.31
N GLU A 323 -14.04 -6.37 25.52
CA GLU A 323 -12.80 -5.95 26.18
C GLU A 323 -11.58 -6.35 25.36
N LYS A 324 -11.57 -7.58 24.84
CA LYS A 324 -10.48 -8.09 24.01
C LYS A 324 -10.37 -7.34 22.67
N ILE A 325 -11.52 -6.97 22.06
CA ILE A 325 -11.53 -6.17 20.84
C ILE A 325 -10.98 -4.77 21.13
N SER A 326 -11.40 -4.15 22.23
CA SER A 326 -10.93 -2.82 22.65
C SER A 326 -9.41 -2.80 22.87
N GLU A 327 -8.88 -3.76 23.62
CA GLU A 327 -7.45 -3.91 23.87
C GLU A 327 -6.66 -4.11 22.57
N LEU A 328 -7.14 -4.99 21.69
CA LEU A 328 -6.50 -5.26 20.42
C LEU A 328 -6.52 -4.05 19.50
N SER A 329 -7.64 -3.33 19.41
CA SER A 329 -7.79 -2.09 18.67
C SER A 329 -6.80 -1.02 19.14
N LYS A 330 -6.66 -0.84 20.44
CA LYS A 330 -5.73 0.14 21.03
C LYS A 330 -4.27 -0.21 20.73
N ARG A 331 -3.88 -1.47 20.93
CA ARG A 331 -2.53 -1.95 20.62
C ARG A 331 -2.16 -1.76 19.14
N ILE A 332 -3.08 -2.05 18.23
CA ILE A 332 -2.87 -1.91 16.79
C ILE A 332 -2.75 -0.42 16.41
N TRP A 333 -3.57 0.44 17.00
CA TRP A 333 -3.49 1.87 16.81
C TRP A 333 -2.17 2.45 17.33
N GLU A 334 -1.72 2.04 18.53
CA GLU A 334 -0.43 2.43 19.11
C GLU A 334 0.73 1.98 18.21
N TYR A 335 0.70 0.74 17.72
CA TYR A 335 1.70 0.23 16.79
C TYR A 335 1.78 1.07 15.50
N ALA A 336 0.62 1.41 14.91
CA ALA A 336 0.60 2.24 13.71
C ALA A 336 1.16 3.64 13.97
N ARG A 337 0.87 4.23 15.14
CA ARG A 337 1.39 5.53 15.57
C ARG A 337 2.91 5.54 15.78
N GLU A 338 3.49 4.42 16.16
CA GLU A 338 4.92 4.27 16.35
C GLU A 338 5.65 3.99 15.03
N HIS A 339 5.09 3.12 14.18
CA HIS A 339 5.82 2.55 13.05
C HIS A 339 5.46 3.15 11.69
N TYR A 340 4.22 3.61 11.47
CA TYR A 340 3.72 4.04 10.15
C TYR A 340 3.39 5.54 10.12
N THR A 341 4.40 6.38 10.39
CA THR A 341 4.25 7.83 10.37
C THR A 341 5.20 8.50 9.37
N ARG A 342 4.95 9.76 9.06
CA ARG A 342 5.85 10.58 8.25
C ARG A 342 7.22 10.78 8.92
N GLU A 343 7.23 10.84 10.24
CA GLU A 343 8.43 10.96 11.07
C GLU A 343 9.28 9.69 10.96
N THR A 344 8.65 8.53 11.12
CA THR A 344 9.33 7.22 11.03
C THR A 344 9.87 6.98 9.62
N PHE A 345 9.06 7.22 8.57
CA PHE A 345 9.56 7.20 7.19
C PHE A 345 10.79 8.08 7.01
N SER A 346 10.72 9.33 7.49
CA SER A 346 11.82 10.31 7.35
C SER A 346 13.09 9.87 8.06
N ARG A 347 12.96 9.32 9.24
CA ARG A 347 14.07 8.79 10.04
C ARG A 347 14.73 7.60 9.33
N GLU A 348 13.94 6.62 8.93
CA GLU A 348 14.48 5.41 8.31
C GLU A 348 15.07 5.67 6.92
N TYR A 349 14.46 6.54 6.13
CA TYR A 349 15.05 6.96 4.85
C TYR A 349 16.37 7.74 5.05
N SER A 350 16.44 8.58 6.09
CA SER A 350 17.67 9.26 6.48
C SER A 350 18.76 8.28 6.92
N ASN A 351 18.39 7.24 7.69
CA ASN A 351 19.30 6.15 8.09
C ASN A 351 19.83 5.40 6.86
N PHE A 352 18.98 5.06 5.90
CA PHE A 352 19.39 4.46 4.63
C PHE A 352 20.43 5.33 3.91
N ILE A 353 20.18 6.62 3.76
CA ILE A 353 21.11 7.55 3.10
C ILE A 353 22.46 7.54 3.84
N ASN A 354 22.46 7.65 5.16
CA ASN A 354 23.68 7.77 5.95
C ASN A 354 24.49 6.46 6.01
N THR A 355 23.80 5.31 6.20
CA THR A 355 24.46 4.03 6.50
C THR A 355 24.76 3.22 5.25
N VAL A 356 23.87 3.20 4.27
CA VAL A 356 23.99 2.40 3.05
C VAL A 356 24.63 3.22 1.94
N LEU A 357 24.13 4.40 1.67
CA LEU A 357 24.69 5.28 0.64
C LEU A 357 25.95 6.01 1.13
N LYS A 358 26.13 6.17 2.46
CA LYS A 358 27.29 6.81 3.09
C LYS A 358 27.57 8.22 2.53
N ILE A 359 26.53 9.06 2.56
CA ILE A 359 26.59 10.45 2.06
C ILE A 359 25.96 11.44 3.03
#